data_386221b04037656fb73fdda3cb6e758e
#
_entry.id   386221b04037656fb73fdda3cb6e758e
#
_cell.length_a   1.000
_cell.length_b   1.000
_cell.length_c   1.000
_cell.angle_alpha   90.00
_cell.angle_beta   90.00
_cell.angle_gamma   90.00
#
_symmetry.space_group_name_H-M   'P 1'
#
loop_
_entity.id
_entity.type
_entity.pdbx_description
1 polymer ?
#
loop_
_entity_poly.entity_id
_entity_poly.type
_entity_poly.pdbx_seq_one_letter_code
_entity_poly.pdbx_strand_id
1 'polypeptide(L)'
;VSFVLALPEMMSAAATNVASIGSTVATADQGVAGATTRVLAAAQDEVSEAIAAVFSAHGQGYQALSSQAAAYHNWFVQALTGASGAYTAAEAANASPLAALEQALLGAQQQIQQIPTTLAAGFNQEFNVLFADPQSPLLALLTGDNPFTGVVGTNTPPPLLTLLLGETVHQYTTPTGMRVVEIIPAHPNGDYVVAIHGGAFILPPSIFHWIDYTVMAYQTGATIEVPIYPLLQQGGTAGTVVPNMANFISSQITAHPGHVSVTGDSAGGNLALASAEYLVAHGQAVPASIVLLSPWLDLAHDGGQIGRVWANNLPVTNYEVSPLYGSLTGLPPTYVYSGSFDSLYNETLALQQAALADGAPMGFVLAQGQVHDWILLTPTGPRFWAQIDQELGLVH
;
A
#
# COMPACT_ATOMS: atom_id res chain seq x y z
N VAL A 1 12.68 -31.36 8.61
CA VAL A 1 12.81 -29.90 8.75
C VAL A 1 13.94 -29.48 7.83
N SER A 2 13.61 -28.85 6.68
CA SER A 2 14.60 -28.29 5.75
C SER A 2 15.00 -26.92 6.30
N PHE A 3 16.19 -26.78 6.83
CA PHE A 3 16.77 -25.49 7.13
C PHE A 3 17.28 -24.86 5.82
N VAL A 4 16.68 -23.77 5.36
CA VAL A 4 17.29 -22.91 4.36
C VAL A 4 18.27 -22.03 5.10
N LEU A 5 19.55 -22.33 5.00
CA LEU A 5 20.63 -21.46 5.46
C LEU A 5 20.77 -20.33 4.40
N ALA A 6 20.20 -19.17 4.68
CA ALA A 6 20.53 -17.97 3.92
C ALA A 6 21.86 -17.44 4.49
N LEU A 7 22.95 -17.64 3.74
CA LEU A 7 24.26 -17.10 4.11
C LEU A 7 24.29 -15.60 3.78
N PRO A 8 24.48 -14.70 4.76
CA PRO A 8 24.57 -13.25 4.54
C PRO A 8 25.57 -12.86 3.46
N GLU A 9 26.67 -13.60 3.36
CA GLU A 9 27.70 -13.43 2.32
C GLU A 9 27.14 -13.67 0.91
N MET A 10 26.26 -14.67 0.73
CA MET A 10 25.62 -14.94 -0.57
C MET A 10 24.63 -13.83 -0.96
N MET A 11 23.91 -13.28 0.02
CA MET A 11 23.01 -12.13 -0.22
C MET A 11 23.79 -10.87 -0.59
N SER A 12 24.91 -10.62 0.08
CA SER A 12 25.82 -9.52 -0.26
C SER A 12 26.43 -9.67 -1.65
N ALA A 13 26.85 -10.89 -2.01
CA ALA A 13 27.34 -11.19 -3.36
C ALA A 13 26.26 -11.01 -4.42
N ALA A 14 25.01 -11.43 -4.14
CA ALA A 14 23.87 -11.22 -5.02
C ALA A 14 23.57 -9.72 -5.20
N ALA A 15 23.59 -8.92 -4.13
CA ALA A 15 23.44 -7.47 -4.19
C ALA A 15 24.49 -6.81 -5.09
N THR A 16 25.75 -7.25 -4.98
CA THR A 16 26.85 -6.75 -5.81
C THR A 16 26.63 -7.11 -7.29
N ASN A 17 26.21 -8.33 -7.59
CA ASN A 17 25.92 -8.76 -8.96
C ASN A 17 24.77 -7.98 -9.57
N VAL A 18 23.70 -7.79 -8.82
CA VAL A 18 22.54 -6.99 -9.24
C VAL A 18 22.97 -5.53 -9.49
N ALA A 19 23.75 -4.91 -8.60
CA ALA A 19 24.29 -3.57 -8.80
C ALA A 19 25.11 -3.44 -10.10
N SER A 20 25.92 -4.44 -10.41
CA SER A 20 26.72 -4.49 -11.65
C SER A 20 25.82 -4.53 -12.90
N ILE A 21 24.76 -5.32 -12.88
CA ILE A 21 23.77 -5.38 -13.97
C ILE A 21 23.14 -4.00 -14.18
N GLY A 22 22.67 -3.35 -13.11
CA GLY A 22 22.06 -2.01 -13.20
C GLY A 22 22.99 -0.96 -13.76
N SER A 23 24.26 -0.98 -13.36
CA SER A 23 25.30 -0.10 -13.90
C SER A 23 25.52 -0.32 -15.39
N THR A 24 25.52 -1.59 -15.85
CA THR A 24 25.67 -1.93 -17.25
C THR A 24 24.49 -1.44 -18.09
N VAL A 25 23.26 -1.63 -17.61
CA VAL A 25 22.04 -1.16 -18.27
C VAL A 25 22.03 0.37 -18.35
N ALA A 26 22.32 1.07 -17.24
CA ALA A 26 22.36 2.53 -17.22
C ALA A 26 23.41 3.11 -18.19
N THR A 27 24.56 2.45 -18.33
CA THR A 27 25.59 2.84 -19.28
C THR A 27 25.12 2.67 -20.72
N ALA A 28 24.45 1.57 -21.02
CA ALA A 28 23.88 1.30 -22.36
C ALA A 28 22.81 2.33 -22.72
N ASP A 29 21.90 2.62 -21.80
CA ASP A 29 20.81 3.61 -21.99
C ASP A 29 21.35 5.01 -22.21
N GLN A 30 22.35 5.43 -21.44
CA GLN A 30 23.04 6.71 -21.65
C GLN A 30 23.72 6.78 -23.00
N GLY A 31 24.31 5.66 -23.45
CA GLY A 31 24.98 5.59 -24.75
C GLY A 31 24.05 5.83 -25.95
N VAL A 32 22.78 5.46 -25.85
CA VAL A 32 21.79 5.62 -26.94
C VAL A 32 20.88 6.85 -26.78
N ALA A 33 20.89 7.49 -25.61
CA ALA A 33 20.00 8.59 -25.30
C ALA A 33 20.05 9.73 -26.32
N GLY A 34 21.25 10.18 -26.70
CA GLY A 34 21.43 11.26 -27.65
C GLY A 34 20.86 10.98 -29.04
N ALA A 35 20.97 9.74 -29.50
CA ALA A 35 20.49 9.32 -30.82
C ALA A 35 18.96 9.11 -30.87
N THR A 36 18.36 8.71 -29.76
CA THR A 36 16.93 8.35 -29.69
C THR A 36 16.02 9.50 -29.26
N THR A 37 16.52 10.45 -28.45
CA THR A 37 15.74 11.59 -27.96
C THR A 37 15.74 12.82 -28.88
N ARG A 38 16.58 12.80 -29.92
CA ARG A 38 16.75 13.91 -30.90
C ARG A 38 16.87 13.36 -32.30
N VAL A 39 15.85 12.64 -32.75
CA VAL A 39 15.81 12.09 -34.11
C VAL A 39 15.67 13.25 -35.10
N LEU A 40 16.55 13.30 -36.10
CA LEU A 40 16.48 14.30 -37.16
C LEU A 40 15.44 13.92 -38.21
N ALA A 41 14.71 14.90 -38.73
CA ALA A 41 13.82 14.67 -39.85
C ALA A 41 14.60 14.19 -41.09
N ALA A 42 14.05 13.20 -41.79
CA ALA A 42 14.71 12.61 -42.97
C ALA A 42 14.71 13.56 -44.18
N ALA A 43 13.73 14.50 -44.21
CA ALA A 43 13.60 15.55 -45.23
C ALA A 43 12.95 16.80 -44.62
N GLN A 44 12.95 17.90 -45.38
CA GLN A 44 12.32 19.17 -45.01
C GLN A 44 10.83 19.17 -45.42
N ASP A 45 10.08 18.21 -44.92
CA ASP A 45 8.64 18.11 -45.16
C ASP A 45 7.88 17.79 -43.85
N GLU A 46 6.62 18.18 -43.78
CA GLU A 46 5.78 18.08 -42.58
C GLU A 46 5.63 16.62 -42.06
N VAL A 47 5.67 15.64 -42.94
CA VAL A 47 5.56 14.22 -42.57
C VAL A 47 6.84 13.74 -41.90
N SER A 48 7.99 14.06 -42.49
CA SER A 48 9.31 13.71 -41.94
C SER A 48 9.54 14.39 -40.59
N GLU A 49 9.12 15.64 -40.42
CA GLU A 49 9.18 16.38 -39.16
C GLU A 49 8.26 15.73 -38.09
N ALA A 50 7.01 15.41 -38.45
CA ALA A 50 6.07 14.77 -37.55
C ALA A 50 6.56 13.39 -37.08
N ILE A 51 7.11 12.59 -37.98
CA ILE A 51 7.68 11.26 -37.67
C ILE A 51 8.87 11.41 -36.71
N ALA A 52 9.79 12.34 -36.99
CA ALA A 52 10.94 12.58 -36.13
C ALA A 52 10.53 13.06 -34.73
N ALA A 53 9.47 13.89 -34.63
CA ALA A 53 8.91 14.33 -33.37
C ALA A 53 8.33 13.16 -32.54
N VAL A 54 7.57 12.24 -33.19
CA VAL A 54 7.01 11.05 -32.52
C VAL A 54 8.11 10.16 -31.98
N PHE A 55 9.14 9.85 -32.78
CA PHE A 55 10.25 9.00 -32.33
C PHE A 55 11.07 9.68 -31.22
N SER A 56 11.30 10.99 -31.32
CA SER A 56 12.01 11.75 -30.29
C SER A 56 11.22 11.76 -28.96
N ALA A 57 9.91 11.96 -29.00
CA ALA A 57 9.04 11.92 -27.85
C ALA A 57 9.03 10.51 -27.22
N HIS A 58 8.98 9.45 -28.04
CA HIS A 58 9.06 8.07 -27.56
C HIS A 58 10.42 7.81 -26.88
N GLY A 59 11.51 8.26 -27.49
CA GLY A 59 12.86 8.16 -26.90
C GLY A 59 12.98 8.90 -25.57
N GLN A 60 12.38 10.08 -25.45
CA GLN A 60 12.34 10.84 -24.18
C GLN A 60 11.52 10.09 -23.11
N GLY A 61 10.36 9.55 -23.47
CA GLY A 61 9.54 8.72 -22.58
C GLY A 61 10.30 7.47 -22.09
N TYR A 62 11.03 6.80 -23.00
CA TYR A 62 11.89 5.66 -22.63
C TYR A 62 12.99 6.09 -21.64
N GLN A 63 13.68 7.20 -21.86
CA GLN A 63 14.73 7.69 -20.95
C GLN A 63 14.18 8.05 -19.56
N ALA A 64 12.98 8.61 -19.50
CA ALA A 64 12.29 8.86 -18.25
C ALA A 64 12.02 7.52 -17.51
N LEU A 65 11.46 6.54 -18.17
CA LEU A 65 11.18 5.22 -17.59
C LEU A 65 12.48 4.49 -17.18
N SER A 66 13.54 4.56 -17.99
CA SER A 66 14.84 3.99 -17.67
C SER A 66 15.46 4.59 -16.42
N SER A 67 15.33 5.91 -16.23
CA SER A 67 15.84 6.57 -15.03
C SER A 67 15.13 6.10 -13.75
N GLN A 68 13.84 5.79 -13.84
CA GLN A 68 13.06 5.25 -12.72
C GLN A 68 13.42 3.80 -12.44
N ALA A 69 13.53 2.98 -13.49
CA ALA A 69 14.00 1.61 -13.37
C ALA A 69 15.36 1.55 -12.68
N ALA A 70 16.27 2.49 -13.01
CA ALA A 70 17.56 2.63 -12.34
C ALA A 70 17.44 3.01 -10.86
N ALA A 71 16.52 3.92 -10.52
CA ALA A 71 16.27 4.31 -9.13
C ALA A 71 15.70 3.14 -8.32
N TYR A 72 14.72 2.42 -8.87
CA TYR A 72 14.15 1.21 -8.26
C TYR A 72 15.22 0.12 -8.08
N HIS A 73 16.05 -0.08 -9.09
CA HIS A 73 17.14 -1.03 -9.04
C HIS A 73 18.13 -0.72 -7.92
N ASN A 74 18.52 0.56 -7.78
CA ASN A 74 19.39 1.01 -6.69
C ASN A 74 18.75 0.79 -5.31
N TRP A 75 17.46 1.08 -5.17
CA TRP A 75 16.69 0.81 -3.96
C TRP A 75 16.67 -0.71 -3.65
N PHE A 76 16.42 -1.56 -4.65
CA PHE A 76 16.43 -3.01 -4.48
C PHE A 76 17.80 -3.53 -4.00
N VAL A 77 18.89 -3.04 -4.61
CA VAL A 77 20.26 -3.37 -4.16
C VAL A 77 20.50 -2.97 -2.71
N GLN A 78 20.04 -1.78 -2.32
CA GLN A 78 20.17 -1.30 -0.94
C GLN A 78 19.32 -2.15 0.03
N ALA A 79 18.10 -2.50 -0.35
CA ALA A 79 17.23 -3.36 0.45
C ALA A 79 17.84 -4.75 0.65
N LEU A 80 18.43 -5.33 -0.41
CA LEU A 80 19.10 -6.63 -0.34
C LEU A 80 20.38 -6.58 0.53
N THR A 81 21.14 -5.48 0.46
CA THR A 81 22.32 -5.25 1.30
C THR A 81 21.92 -5.06 2.77
N GLY A 82 20.84 -4.31 3.02
CA GLY A 82 20.28 -4.11 4.35
C GLY A 82 19.77 -5.40 4.96
N ALA A 83 19.09 -6.23 4.17
CA ALA A 83 18.65 -7.56 4.60
C ALA A 83 19.82 -8.46 4.98
N SER A 84 20.92 -8.44 4.20
CA SER A 84 22.17 -9.15 4.55
C SER A 84 22.75 -8.70 5.90
N GLY A 85 22.78 -7.38 6.15
CA GLY A 85 23.22 -6.81 7.43
C GLY A 85 22.32 -7.19 8.60
N ALA A 86 20.99 -7.17 8.38
CA ALA A 86 20.03 -7.59 9.39
C ALA A 86 20.17 -9.08 9.78
N TYR A 87 20.44 -9.96 8.79
CA TYR A 87 20.76 -11.37 9.06
C TYR A 87 22.01 -11.52 9.91
N THR A 88 23.07 -10.79 9.58
CA THR A 88 24.32 -10.81 10.36
C THR A 88 24.10 -10.34 11.80
N ALA A 89 23.29 -9.28 11.98
CA ALA A 89 22.94 -8.76 13.30
C ALA A 89 22.03 -9.72 14.09
N ALA A 90 21.10 -10.40 13.43
CA ALA A 90 20.21 -11.39 14.05
C ALA A 90 20.99 -12.64 14.52
N GLU A 91 21.98 -13.09 13.76
CA GLU A 91 22.90 -14.17 14.20
C GLU A 91 23.75 -13.75 15.40
N ALA A 92 24.17 -12.48 15.45
CA ALA A 92 24.94 -11.94 16.57
C ALA A 92 24.09 -11.68 17.83
N ALA A 93 22.79 -11.43 17.66
CA ALA A 93 21.86 -11.02 18.73
C ALA A 93 21.00 -12.18 19.27
N ASN A 94 21.51 -13.37 19.46
CA ASN A 94 20.84 -14.58 19.96
C ASN A 94 20.01 -14.41 21.27
N ALA A 95 19.57 -13.19 21.59
CA ALA A 95 18.94 -12.84 22.86
C ALA A 95 17.49 -12.28 22.76
N SER A 96 17.04 -11.72 21.59
CA SER A 96 15.65 -11.26 21.46
C SER A 96 15.27 -11.06 19.98
N PRO A 97 14.21 -11.72 19.47
CA PRO A 97 13.67 -11.50 18.12
C PRO A 97 13.25 -10.04 17.88
N LEU A 98 12.75 -9.38 18.91
CA LEU A 98 12.32 -7.97 18.85
C LEU A 98 13.50 -7.01 18.63
N ALA A 99 14.63 -7.20 19.32
CA ALA A 99 15.80 -6.37 19.12
C ALA A 99 16.42 -6.55 17.72
N ALA A 100 16.37 -7.75 17.15
CA ALA A 100 16.81 -8.03 15.79
C ALA A 100 15.90 -7.36 14.75
N LEU A 101 14.58 -7.38 14.96
CA LEU A 101 13.60 -6.70 14.11
C LEU A 101 13.73 -5.17 14.22
N GLU A 102 13.90 -4.64 15.43
CA GLU A 102 14.09 -3.20 15.66
C GLU A 102 15.36 -2.68 14.96
N GLN A 103 16.45 -3.45 15.00
CA GLN A 103 17.68 -3.15 14.25
C GLN A 103 17.49 -3.23 12.74
N ALA A 104 16.72 -4.21 12.24
CA ALA A 104 16.39 -4.35 10.82
C ALA A 104 15.49 -3.20 10.33
N LEU A 105 14.51 -2.79 11.13
CA LEU A 105 13.63 -1.65 10.85
C LEU A 105 14.40 -0.33 10.89
N LEU A 106 15.31 -0.13 11.86
CA LEU A 106 16.17 1.05 11.92
C LEU A 106 17.13 1.11 10.71
N GLY A 107 17.66 -0.02 10.27
CA GLY A 107 18.47 -0.12 9.06
C GLY A 107 17.69 0.20 7.79
N ALA A 108 16.48 -0.31 7.65
CA ALA A 108 15.57 0.02 6.55
C ALA A 108 15.14 1.50 6.58
N GLN A 109 14.87 2.05 7.77
CA GLN A 109 14.56 3.47 7.95
C GLN A 109 15.70 4.40 7.53
N GLN A 110 16.95 4.07 7.84
CA GLN A 110 18.12 4.86 7.41
C GLN A 110 18.29 4.86 5.89
N GLN A 111 17.94 3.76 5.23
CA GLN A 111 17.98 3.67 3.76
C GLN A 111 16.86 4.45 3.09
N ILE A 112 15.65 4.47 3.67
CA ILE A 112 14.50 5.26 3.19
C ILE A 112 14.79 6.78 3.32
N GLN A 113 15.50 7.21 4.36
CA GLN A 113 15.91 8.62 4.53
C GLN A 113 16.84 9.14 3.42
N GLN A 114 17.48 8.25 2.67
CA GLN A 114 18.36 8.61 1.55
C GLN A 114 17.63 8.68 0.22
N ILE A 115 16.32 8.38 0.17
CA ILE A 115 15.51 8.57 -1.04
C ILE A 115 15.29 10.08 -1.22
N PRO A 116 15.81 10.69 -2.31
CA PRO A 116 15.60 12.12 -2.54
C PRO A 116 14.10 12.44 -2.62
N THR A 117 13.66 13.54 -2.03
CA THR A 117 12.29 14.05 -2.11
C THR A 117 11.79 14.26 -3.55
N THR A 118 12.71 14.41 -4.51
CA THR A 118 12.44 14.42 -5.95
C THR A 118 11.92 13.08 -6.49
N LEU A 119 12.24 11.93 -5.85
CA LEU A 119 11.68 10.63 -6.23
C LEU A 119 10.22 10.48 -5.77
N ALA A 120 9.88 10.98 -4.59
CA ALA A 120 8.48 10.96 -4.12
C ALA A 120 7.57 11.84 -5.00
N ALA A 121 8.06 13.00 -5.47
CA ALA A 121 7.33 13.86 -6.40
C ALA A 121 7.25 13.25 -7.82
N GLY A 122 8.30 12.55 -8.27
CA GLY A 122 8.30 11.79 -9.52
C GLY A 122 7.33 10.62 -9.49
N PHE A 123 7.25 9.89 -8.39
CA PHE A 123 6.32 8.78 -8.21
C PHE A 123 4.87 9.20 -8.47
N ASN A 124 4.44 10.35 -7.95
CA ASN A 124 3.07 10.85 -8.14
C ASN A 124 2.75 11.22 -9.60
N GLN A 125 3.73 11.76 -10.34
CA GLN A 125 3.47 12.20 -11.71
C GLN A 125 3.45 11.04 -12.71
N GLU A 126 4.18 9.98 -12.46
CA GLU A 126 4.34 8.83 -13.36
C GLU A 126 3.43 7.67 -13.00
N PHE A 127 3.01 7.54 -11.76
CA PHE A 127 1.84 6.76 -11.36
C PHE A 127 0.63 7.15 -12.24
N ASN A 128 0.42 8.44 -12.48
CA ASN A 128 -0.66 8.92 -13.36
C ASN A 128 -0.53 8.45 -14.82
N VAL A 129 0.66 8.21 -15.33
CA VAL A 129 0.86 7.74 -16.72
C VAL A 129 0.71 6.22 -16.83
N LEU A 130 1.29 5.47 -15.90
CA LEU A 130 1.18 4.00 -15.87
C LEU A 130 -0.27 3.55 -15.58
N PHE A 131 -0.99 4.36 -14.81
CA PHE A 131 -2.36 4.11 -14.37
C PHE A 131 -3.41 4.98 -15.09
N ALA A 132 -3.04 5.63 -16.18
CA ALA A 132 -3.98 6.36 -17.04
C ALA A 132 -5.10 5.45 -17.59
N ASP A 133 -4.84 4.14 -17.71
CA ASP A 133 -5.83 3.13 -18.06
C ASP A 133 -5.85 2.02 -17.00
N PRO A 134 -6.72 2.10 -15.98
CA PRO A 134 -6.84 1.08 -14.93
C PRO A 134 -7.33 -0.28 -15.45
N GLN A 135 -7.77 -0.39 -16.68
CA GLN A 135 -8.15 -1.64 -17.35
C GLN A 135 -7.06 -2.14 -18.31
N SER A 136 -5.87 -1.54 -18.27
CA SER A 136 -4.75 -1.93 -19.12
C SER A 136 -4.35 -3.40 -18.92
N PRO A 137 -4.17 -4.19 -20.00
CA PRO A 137 -3.64 -5.55 -19.90
C PRO A 137 -2.24 -5.61 -19.26
N LEU A 138 -1.44 -4.55 -19.41
CA LEU A 138 -0.13 -4.44 -18.77
C LEU A 138 -0.27 -4.33 -17.25
N LEU A 139 -1.21 -3.52 -16.77
CA LEU A 139 -1.50 -3.41 -15.35
C LEU A 139 -2.01 -4.74 -14.78
N ALA A 140 -2.91 -5.43 -15.48
CA ALA A 140 -3.39 -6.75 -15.10
C ALA A 140 -2.26 -7.78 -15.03
N LEU A 141 -1.27 -7.72 -15.94
CA LEU A 141 -0.08 -8.55 -15.89
C LEU A 141 0.81 -8.23 -14.69
N LEU A 142 1.01 -6.96 -14.37
CA LEU A 142 1.88 -6.52 -13.28
C LEU A 142 1.27 -6.75 -11.88
N THR A 143 -0.05 -6.88 -11.78
CA THR A 143 -0.79 -6.98 -10.51
C THR A 143 -1.55 -8.30 -10.33
N GLY A 144 -1.53 -9.17 -11.34
CA GLY A 144 -2.15 -10.51 -11.27
C GLY A 144 -1.32 -11.52 -10.46
N ASP A 145 -1.90 -12.67 -10.12
CA ASP A 145 -1.18 -13.78 -9.47
C ASP A 145 -0.21 -14.47 -10.47
N ASN A 146 0.92 -13.85 -10.72
CA ASN A 146 1.95 -14.33 -11.64
C ASN A 146 3.36 -13.99 -11.11
N PRO A 147 4.44 -14.54 -11.66
CA PRO A 147 5.81 -14.31 -11.19
C PRO A 147 6.27 -12.83 -11.18
N PHE A 148 5.60 -11.97 -11.92
CA PHE A 148 5.93 -10.54 -12.00
C PHE A 148 5.26 -9.70 -10.90
N THR A 149 4.26 -10.25 -10.19
CA THR A 149 3.52 -9.55 -9.12
C THR A 149 4.44 -9.12 -7.99
N GLY A 150 5.50 -9.88 -7.71
CA GLY A 150 6.49 -9.53 -6.68
C GLY A 150 7.22 -8.20 -6.90
N VAL A 151 7.10 -7.58 -8.08
CA VAL A 151 7.70 -6.27 -8.39
C VAL A 151 6.86 -5.12 -7.81
N VAL A 152 5.54 -5.23 -7.80
CA VAL A 152 4.61 -4.16 -7.36
C VAL A 152 3.93 -4.46 -6.03
N GLY A 153 3.95 -5.71 -5.56
CA GLY A 153 3.38 -6.16 -4.31
C GLY A 153 3.14 -7.67 -4.34
N THR A 154 2.68 -8.22 -3.22
CA THR A 154 2.37 -9.64 -3.10
C THR A 154 1.04 -9.84 -2.38
N ASN A 155 0.30 -10.87 -2.75
CA ASN A 155 -0.95 -11.23 -2.09
C ASN A 155 -0.75 -12.11 -0.84
N THR A 156 0.48 -12.19 -0.34
CA THR A 156 0.86 -12.91 0.89
C THR A 156 2.07 -12.24 1.53
N PRO A 157 2.19 -12.25 2.87
CA PRO A 157 3.37 -11.76 3.54
C PRO A 157 4.62 -12.57 3.14
N PRO A 158 5.80 -11.94 3.11
CA PRO A 158 7.05 -12.67 2.91
C PRO A 158 7.24 -13.74 3.99
N PRO A 159 7.47 -15.02 3.62
CA PRO A 159 7.58 -16.12 4.59
C PRO A 159 8.67 -15.93 5.64
N LEU A 160 9.73 -15.21 5.30
CA LEU A 160 10.81 -14.90 6.23
C LEU A 160 10.36 -13.97 7.36
N LEU A 161 9.51 -12.99 7.05
CA LEU A 161 9.00 -12.02 8.02
C LEU A 161 8.14 -12.73 9.09
N THR A 162 7.18 -13.52 8.66
CA THR A 162 6.29 -14.27 9.57
C THR A 162 7.03 -15.36 10.36
N LEU A 163 8.04 -16.00 9.73
CA LEU A 163 8.87 -16.98 10.42
C LEU A 163 9.70 -16.33 11.56
N LEU A 164 10.28 -15.15 11.30
CA LEU A 164 11.05 -14.41 12.31
C LEU A 164 10.21 -13.97 13.50
N LEU A 165 8.95 -13.63 13.26
CA LEU A 165 8.01 -13.19 14.29
C LEU A 165 7.27 -14.37 14.96
N GLY A 166 7.48 -15.60 14.48
CA GLY A 166 6.84 -16.81 15.01
C GLY A 166 5.35 -16.90 14.66
N GLU A 167 4.92 -16.24 13.60
CA GLU A 167 3.54 -16.17 13.16
C GLU A 167 3.17 -17.32 12.23
N THR A 168 1.88 -17.64 12.20
CA THR A 168 1.30 -18.58 11.24
C THR A 168 0.44 -17.83 10.24
N VAL A 169 0.61 -18.12 8.96
CA VAL A 169 -0.23 -17.55 7.89
C VAL A 169 -1.19 -18.60 7.39
N HIS A 170 -2.46 -18.30 7.48
CA HIS A 170 -3.54 -19.09 6.92
C HIS A 170 -4.21 -18.31 5.79
N GLN A 171 -4.73 -19.00 4.78
CA GLN A 171 -5.49 -18.39 3.69
C GLN A 171 -6.80 -19.11 3.51
N TYR A 172 -7.86 -18.34 3.34
CA TYR A 172 -9.18 -18.89 3.05
C TYR A 172 -9.94 -17.99 2.07
N THR A 173 -11.09 -18.46 1.62
CA THR A 173 -11.94 -17.71 0.70
C THR A 173 -13.31 -17.51 1.35
N THR A 174 -13.81 -16.29 1.33
CA THR A 174 -15.15 -15.95 1.83
C THR A 174 -16.22 -16.57 0.95
N PRO A 175 -17.48 -16.68 1.42
CA PRO A 175 -18.59 -17.16 0.60
C PRO A 175 -18.80 -16.36 -0.70
N THR A 176 -18.37 -15.10 -0.74
CA THR A 176 -18.45 -14.24 -1.92
C THR A 176 -17.26 -14.39 -2.88
N GLY A 177 -16.32 -15.28 -2.57
CA GLY A 177 -15.15 -15.56 -3.40
C GLY A 177 -13.94 -14.66 -3.12
N MET A 178 -14.00 -13.75 -2.15
CA MET A 178 -12.87 -12.91 -1.77
C MET A 178 -11.86 -13.73 -0.96
N ARG A 179 -10.59 -13.73 -1.36
CA ARG A 179 -9.51 -14.36 -0.62
C ARG A 179 -9.14 -13.50 0.59
N VAL A 180 -8.84 -14.14 1.70
CA VAL A 180 -8.37 -13.51 2.94
C VAL A 180 -7.06 -14.15 3.36
N VAL A 181 -6.10 -13.36 3.75
CA VAL A 181 -4.85 -13.79 4.38
C VAL A 181 -4.95 -13.48 5.87
N GLU A 182 -4.93 -14.52 6.67
CA GLU A 182 -5.00 -14.45 8.12
C GLU A 182 -3.59 -14.61 8.71
N ILE A 183 -3.12 -13.62 9.45
CA ILE A 183 -1.84 -13.62 10.17
C ILE A 183 -2.17 -13.88 11.64
N ILE A 184 -1.78 -15.06 12.12
CA ILE A 184 -2.03 -15.50 13.49
C ILE A 184 -0.73 -15.37 14.29
N PRO A 185 -0.68 -14.53 15.33
CA PRO A 185 0.50 -14.40 16.17
C PRO A 185 0.77 -15.66 16.99
N ALA A 186 1.99 -15.79 17.52
CA ALA A 186 2.37 -16.94 18.34
C ALA A 186 1.50 -17.10 19.60
N HIS A 187 0.98 -16.00 20.13
CA HIS A 187 0.14 -15.94 21.32
C HIS A 187 -1.11 -15.09 21.04
N PRO A 188 -2.15 -15.63 20.36
CA PRO A 188 -3.36 -14.90 20.07
C PRO A 188 -4.10 -14.47 21.35
N ASN A 189 -4.51 -13.19 21.43
CA ASN A 189 -5.27 -12.66 22.57
C ASN A 189 -6.78 -12.69 22.37
N GLY A 190 -7.26 -13.00 21.17
CA GLY A 190 -8.67 -13.06 20.80
C GLY A 190 -9.19 -11.80 20.13
N ASP A 191 -8.36 -10.77 19.94
CA ASP A 191 -8.71 -9.58 19.15
C ASP A 191 -8.40 -9.81 17.67
N TYR A 192 -9.18 -9.16 16.79
CA TYR A 192 -9.10 -9.26 15.35
C TYR A 192 -9.04 -7.89 14.71
N VAL A 193 -8.19 -7.72 13.71
CA VAL A 193 -8.13 -6.51 12.89
C VAL A 193 -8.36 -6.88 11.44
N VAL A 194 -9.37 -6.29 10.81
CA VAL A 194 -9.52 -6.32 9.35
C VAL A 194 -8.65 -5.20 8.78
N ALA A 195 -7.53 -5.57 8.16
CA ALA A 195 -6.55 -4.64 7.60
C ALA A 195 -6.73 -4.54 6.08
N ILE A 196 -7.21 -3.40 5.59
CA ILE A 196 -7.59 -3.17 4.19
C ILE A 196 -6.50 -2.35 3.50
N HIS A 197 -5.75 -2.99 2.62
CA HIS A 197 -4.61 -2.35 1.96
C HIS A 197 -5.01 -1.26 0.97
N GLY A 198 -4.15 -0.23 0.84
CA GLY A 198 -4.23 0.79 -0.19
C GLY A 198 -3.75 0.32 -1.55
N GLY A 199 -3.36 1.29 -2.39
CA GLY A 199 -2.86 1.03 -3.74
C GLY A 199 -3.85 1.44 -4.84
N ALA A 200 -4.64 2.48 -4.61
CA ALA A 200 -5.54 3.12 -5.59
C ALA A 200 -6.52 2.15 -6.28
N PHE A 201 -6.93 1.07 -5.62
CA PHE A 201 -7.75 -0.02 -6.15
C PHE A 201 -7.14 -0.79 -7.33
N ILE A 202 -5.86 -0.60 -7.62
CA ILE A 202 -5.14 -1.19 -8.76
C ILE A 202 -3.88 -1.96 -8.37
N LEU A 203 -3.34 -1.74 -7.15
CA LEU A 203 -2.16 -2.44 -6.65
C LEU A 203 -2.52 -3.41 -5.53
N PRO A 204 -1.84 -4.57 -5.47
CA PRO A 204 -1.93 -5.49 -4.33
C PRO A 204 -1.19 -4.91 -3.11
N PRO A 205 -1.29 -5.56 -1.93
CA PRO A 205 -0.53 -5.15 -0.76
C PRO A 205 0.98 -5.08 -1.05
N SER A 206 1.60 -3.99 -0.64
CA SER A 206 3.07 -3.80 -0.74
C SER A 206 3.79 -4.47 0.43
N ILE A 207 5.12 -4.52 0.36
CA ILE A 207 5.96 -4.99 1.47
C ILE A 207 5.74 -4.18 2.76
N PHE A 208 5.42 -2.89 2.65
CA PHE A 208 5.19 -2.01 3.80
C PHE A 208 3.90 -2.38 4.55
N HIS A 209 2.83 -2.74 3.82
CA HIS A 209 1.62 -3.27 4.44
C HIS A 209 1.91 -4.56 5.20
N TRP A 210 2.66 -5.49 4.59
CA TRP A 210 2.98 -6.76 5.26
C TRP A 210 3.85 -6.58 6.49
N ILE A 211 4.78 -5.60 6.49
CA ILE A 211 5.58 -5.26 7.68
C ILE A 211 4.67 -4.70 8.78
N ASP A 212 3.80 -3.75 8.46
CA ASP A 212 2.88 -3.16 9.42
C ASP A 212 1.97 -4.23 10.05
N TYR A 213 1.32 -5.04 9.23
CA TYR A 213 0.38 -6.06 9.67
C TYR A 213 1.02 -7.16 10.51
N THR A 214 2.21 -7.65 10.12
CA THR A 214 2.93 -8.66 10.90
C THR A 214 3.48 -8.08 12.20
N VAL A 215 4.00 -6.86 12.19
CA VAL A 215 4.46 -6.20 13.42
C VAL A 215 3.28 -5.94 14.37
N MET A 216 2.15 -5.48 13.86
CA MET A 216 0.92 -5.32 14.65
C MET A 216 0.49 -6.65 15.30
N ALA A 217 0.42 -7.75 14.54
CA ALA A 217 0.10 -9.07 15.07
C ALA A 217 1.07 -9.50 16.17
N TYR A 218 2.38 -9.34 15.92
CA TYR A 218 3.43 -9.70 16.87
C TYR A 218 3.38 -8.89 18.17
N GLN A 219 3.20 -7.57 18.08
CA GLN A 219 3.24 -6.67 19.23
C GLN A 219 1.99 -6.75 20.08
N THR A 220 0.82 -6.91 19.45
CA THR A 220 -0.46 -6.84 20.15
C THR A 220 -1.04 -8.19 20.51
N GLY A 221 -0.66 -9.25 19.81
CA GLY A 221 -1.32 -10.58 19.93
C GLY A 221 -2.66 -10.65 19.19
N ALA A 222 -3.03 -9.63 18.42
CA ALA A 222 -4.24 -9.66 17.60
C ALA A 222 -4.04 -10.50 16.34
N THR A 223 -5.07 -11.18 15.89
CA THR A 223 -5.11 -11.83 14.57
C THR A 223 -5.44 -10.79 13.50
N ILE A 224 -4.63 -10.72 12.45
CA ILE A 224 -4.84 -9.74 11.38
C ILE A 224 -5.42 -10.43 10.16
N GLU A 225 -6.60 -9.99 9.76
CA GLU A 225 -7.34 -10.45 8.59
C GLU A 225 -7.12 -9.47 7.44
N VAL A 226 -6.43 -9.90 6.40
CA VAL A 226 -6.11 -9.07 5.23
C VAL A 226 -6.94 -9.53 4.03
N PRO A 227 -8.06 -8.87 3.73
CA PRO A 227 -8.88 -9.19 2.58
C PRO A 227 -8.17 -8.76 1.29
N ILE A 228 -7.97 -9.72 0.38
CA ILE A 228 -7.43 -9.50 -0.97
C ILE A 228 -8.62 -9.24 -1.90
N TYR A 229 -9.10 -8.02 -1.88
CA TYR A 229 -10.28 -7.62 -2.63
C TYR A 229 -9.99 -7.51 -4.13
N PRO A 230 -10.99 -7.72 -5.01
CA PRO A 230 -10.82 -7.58 -6.46
C PRO A 230 -10.44 -6.15 -6.85
N LEU A 231 -9.29 -6.02 -7.53
CA LEU A 231 -8.81 -4.76 -8.07
C LEU A 231 -9.58 -4.37 -9.35
N LEU A 232 -9.48 -3.13 -9.82
CA LEU A 232 -10.19 -2.62 -11.00
C LEU A 232 -9.96 -3.48 -12.24
N GLN A 233 -8.71 -3.90 -12.51
CA GLN A 233 -8.36 -4.78 -13.62
C GLN A 233 -8.88 -6.23 -13.46
N GLN A 234 -9.36 -6.58 -12.28
CA GLN A 234 -10.00 -7.85 -11.97
C GLN A 234 -11.55 -7.72 -11.95
N GLY A 235 -12.06 -6.56 -12.33
CA GLY A 235 -13.49 -6.26 -12.35
C GLY A 235 -14.07 -5.77 -11.02
N GLY A 236 -13.21 -5.40 -10.06
CA GLY A 236 -13.65 -4.77 -8.80
C GLY A 236 -14.27 -3.40 -9.06
N THR A 237 -15.40 -3.14 -8.41
CA THR A 237 -16.10 -1.83 -8.44
C THR A 237 -16.68 -1.54 -7.05
N ALA A 238 -16.97 -0.28 -6.75
CA ALA A 238 -17.54 0.13 -5.47
C ALA A 238 -18.80 -0.69 -5.12
N GLY A 239 -19.75 -0.75 -6.04
CA GLY A 239 -21.02 -1.47 -5.82
C GLY A 239 -20.88 -2.99 -5.67
N THR A 240 -19.70 -3.57 -5.91
CA THR A 240 -19.43 -5.00 -5.66
C THR A 240 -18.50 -5.23 -4.48
N VAL A 241 -17.47 -4.42 -4.35
CA VAL A 241 -16.42 -4.62 -3.34
C VAL A 241 -16.85 -4.11 -1.98
N VAL A 242 -17.50 -2.93 -1.91
CA VAL A 242 -17.96 -2.36 -0.62
C VAL A 242 -18.97 -3.26 0.09
N PRO A 243 -20.06 -3.74 -0.54
CA PRO A 243 -20.97 -4.67 0.11
C PRO A 243 -20.31 -5.99 0.53
N ASN A 244 -19.38 -6.51 -0.27
CA ASN A 244 -18.65 -7.74 0.04
C ASN A 244 -17.71 -7.55 1.24
N MET A 245 -17.01 -6.41 1.31
CA MET A 245 -16.15 -6.05 2.43
C MET A 245 -16.97 -5.82 3.69
N ALA A 246 -18.08 -5.09 3.62
CA ALA A 246 -19.00 -4.89 4.73
C ALA A 246 -19.55 -6.22 5.28
N ASN A 247 -19.98 -7.13 4.39
CA ASN A 247 -20.43 -8.46 4.79
C ASN A 247 -19.30 -9.29 5.44
N PHE A 248 -18.07 -9.16 4.94
CA PHE A 248 -16.92 -9.80 5.56
C PHE A 248 -16.68 -9.26 6.97
N ILE A 249 -16.60 -7.93 7.14
CA ILE A 249 -16.46 -7.28 8.46
C ILE A 249 -17.60 -7.72 9.40
N SER A 250 -18.84 -7.71 8.93
CA SER A 250 -20.01 -8.16 9.70
C SER A 250 -19.89 -9.63 10.15
N SER A 251 -19.34 -10.49 9.28
CA SER A 251 -19.11 -11.89 9.64
C SER A 251 -18.06 -12.05 10.73
N GLN A 252 -16.99 -11.25 10.69
CA GLN A 252 -15.96 -11.23 11.73
C GLN A 252 -16.53 -10.70 13.06
N ILE A 253 -17.32 -9.62 13.03
CA ILE A 253 -17.99 -9.10 14.23
C ILE A 253 -18.93 -10.13 14.84
N THR A 254 -19.63 -10.90 14.01
CA THR A 254 -20.53 -11.95 14.48
C THR A 254 -19.77 -13.10 15.14
N ALA A 255 -18.62 -13.48 14.58
CA ALA A 255 -17.75 -14.52 15.11
C ALA A 255 -17.01 -14.09 16.38
N HIS A 256 -16.64 -12.81 16.49
CA HIS A 256 -15.81 -12.23 17.54
C HIS A 256 -16.43 -10.94 18.11
N PRO A 257 -17.57 -11.00 18.81
CA PRO A 257 -18.31 -9.81 19.23
C PRO A 257 -17.48 -8.91 20.17
N GLY A 258 -17.31 -7.65 19.79
CA GLY A 258 -16.57 -6.65 20.57
C GLY A 258 -15.04 -6.69 20.40
N HIS A 259 -14.53 -7.63 19.58
CA HIS A 259 -13.10 -7.86 19.39
C HIS A 259 -12.63 -7.61 17.95
N VAL A 260 -13.43 -6.92 17.13
CA VAL A 260 -13.08 -6.66 15.73
C VAL A 260 -12.94 -5.18 15.49
N SER A 261 -11.77 -4.77 15.07
CA SER A 261 -11.47 -3.41 14.60
C SER A 261 -11.07 -3.41 13.12
N VAL A 262 -11.06 -2.24 12.48
CA VAL A 262 -10.74 -2.10 11.05
C VAL A 262 -9.66 -1.05 10.88
N THR A 263 -8.69 -1.30 10.04
CA THR A 263 -7.72 -0.30 9.58
C THR A 263 -7.62 -0.31 8.07
N GLY A 264 -7.25 0.80 7.48
CA GLY A 264 -6.98 0.89 6.04
C GLY A 264 -6.30 2.18 5.65
N ASP A 265 -5.43 2.07 4.66
CA ASP A 265 -4.67 3.19 4.11
C ASP A 265 -5.15 3.59 2.71
N SER A 266 -5.06 4.87 2.38
CA SER A 266 -5.35 5.37 1.03
C SER A 266 -6.70 4.85 0.47
N ALA A 267 -6.69 4.08 -0.63
CA ALA A 267 -7.86 3.40 -1.18
C ALA A 267 -8.46 2.35 -0.21
N GLY A 268 -7.65 1.71 0.63
CA GLY A 268 -8.11 0.84 1.71
C GLY A 268 -8.83 1.61 2.80
N GLY A 269 -8.39 2.83 3.09
CA GLY A 269 -9.08 3.76 3.98
C GLY A 269 -10.44 4.22 3.45
N ASN A 270 -10.56 4.43 2.12
CA ASN A 270 -11.84 4.62 1.46
C ASN A 270 -12.76 3.42 1.70
N LEU A 271 -12.26 2.22 1.39
CA LEU A 271 -13.04 0.99 1.50
C LEU A 271 -13.44 0.67 2.95
N ALA A 272 -12.57 1.01 3.93
CA ALA A 272 -12.88 0.85 5.36
C ALA A 272 -14.05 1.74 5.78
N LEU A 273 -14.01 3.04 5.45
CA LEU A 273 -15.05 3.99 5.81
C LEU A 273 -16.36 3.70 5.06
N ALA A 274 -16.30 3.50 3.75
CA ALA A 274 -17.47 3.15 2.93
C ALA A 274 -18.15 1.86 3.41
N SER A 275 -17.38 0.86 3.82
CA SER A 275 -17.93 -0.39 4.38
C SER A 275 -18.60 -0.17 5.73
N ALA A 276 -18.05 0.69 6.59
CA ALA A 276 -18.68 1.04 7.87
C ALA A 276 -19.99 1.81 7.66
N GLU A 277 -20.02 2.76 6.74
CA GLU A 277 -21.23 3.47 6.36
C GLU A 277 -22.29 2.52 5.78
N TYR A 278 -21.85 1.55 4.98
CA TYR A 278 -22.73 0.50 4.45
C TYR A 278 -23.35 -0.32 5.59
N LEU A 279 -22.56 -0.74 6.58
CA LEU A 279 -23.05 -1.48 7.76
C LEU A 279 -24.10 -0.67 8.51
N VAL A 280 -23.83 0.62 8.77
CA VAL A 280 -24.80 1.53 9.43
C VAL A 280 -26.08 1.65 8.62
N ALA A 281 -25.96 1.94 7.32
CA ALA A 281 -27.11 2.12 6.42
C ALA A 281 -28.02 0.88 6.34
N HIS A 282 -27.45 -0.30 6.57
CA HIS A 282 -28.19 -1.57 6.55
C HIS A 282 -28.55 -2.09 7.95
N GLY A 283 -28.34 -1.28 9.00
CA GLY A 283 -28.66 -1.66 10.39
C GLY A 283 -27.85 -2.84 10.92
N GLN A 284 -26.64 -3.04 10.38
CA GLN A 284 -25.73 -4.08 10.81
C GLN A 284 -24.79 -3.57 11.91
N ALA A 285 -24.18 -4.51 12.66
CA ALA A 285 -23.19 -4.16 13.67
C ALA A 285 -21.93 -3.57 13.01
N VAL A 286 -21.39 -2.53 13.64
CA VAL A 286 -20.15 -1.86 13.23
C VAL A 286 -18.97 -2.39 14.04
N PRO A 287 -17.72 -2.28 13.53
CA PRO A 287 -16.53 -2.67 14.27
C PRO A 287 -16.36 -1.87 15.57
N ALA A 288 -15.52 -2.33 16.48
CA ALA A 288 -15.26 -1.67 17.75
C ALA A 288 -14.56 -0.32 17.56
N SER A 289 -13.69 -0.23 16.57
CA SER A 289 -12.94 0.98 16.20
C SER A 289 -12.51 0.93 14.73
N ILE A 290 -12.21 2.11 14.17
CA ILE A 290 -11.64 2.26 12.82
C ILE A 290 -10.43 3.18 12.89
N VAL A 291 -9.34 2.82 12.20
CA VAL A 291 -8.19 3.69 11.97
C VAL A 291 -7.97 3.85 10.46
N LEU A 292 -7.95 5.10 10.00
CA LEU A 292 -7.78 5.47 8.60
C LEU A 292 -6.43 6.18 8.41
N LEU A 293 -5.61 5.66 7.52
CA LEU A 293 -4.27 6.19 7.23
C LEU A 293 -4.30 6.85 5.85
N SER A 294 -4.12 8.16 5.78
CA SER A 294 -4.16 8.93 4.51
C SER A 294 -5.33 8.53 3.59
N PRO A 295 -6.59 8.45 4.08
CA PRO A 295 -7.68 7.85 3.33
C PRO A 295 -8.07 8.68 2.10
N TRP A 296 -8.36 8.00 0.98
CA TRP A 296 -8.89 8.61 -0.24
C TRP A 296 -10.41 8.71 -0.19
N LEU A 297 -10.94 9.87 0.16
CA LEU A 297 -12.35 10.03 0.55
C LEU A 297 -13.25 10.64 -0.55
N ASP A 298 -12.68 11.34 -1.53
CA ASP A 298 -13.43 12.08 -2.56
C ASP A 298 -12.97 11.75 -3.99
N LEU A 299 -13.38 10.59 -4.49
CA LEU A 299 -13.12 10.19 -5.88
C LEU A 299 -13.94 11.00 -6.89
N ALA A 300 -14.92 11.79 -6.42
CA ALA A 300 -15.69 12.68 -7.29
C ALA A 300 -14.84 13.87 -7.75
N HIS A 301 -13.93 14.34 -6.89
CA HIS A 301 -13.10 15.51 -7.15
C HIS A 301 -11.79 15.12 -7.85
N ASP A 302 -11.06 14.15 -7.32
CA ASP A 302 -9.71 13.81 -7.79
C ASP A 302 -9.52 12.37 -8.28
N GLY A 303 -10.57 11.54 -8.22
CA GLY A 303 -10.53 10.14 -8.67
C GLY A 303 -10.23 9.94 -10.16
N GLY A 304 -10.44 10.94 -10.99
CA GLY A 304 -10.12 10.90 -12.41
C GLY A 304 -10.73 9.69 -13.14
N GLN A 305 -9.90 8.92 -13.85
CA GLN A 305 -10.35 7.69 -14.52
C GLN A 305 -10.54 6.53 -13.53
N ILE A 306 -9.70 6.42 -12.53
CA ILE A 306 -9.83 5.42 -11.46
C ILE A 306 -11.18 5.56 -10.77
N GLY A 307 -11.54 6.78 -10.35
CA GLY A 307 -12.82 7.05 -9.70
C GLY A 307 -14.02 6.68 -10.58
N ARG A 308 -13.95 6.97 -11.88
CA ARG A 308 -15.02 6.58 -12.83
C ARG A 308 -15.17 5.06 -12.99
N VAL A 309 -14.04 4.34 -13.10
CA VAL A 309 -14.07 2.87 -13.24
C VAL A 309 -14.50 2.23 -11.93
N TRP A 310 -14.05 2.74 -10.78
CA TRP A 310 -14.47 2.29 -9.45
C TRP A 310 -15.97 2.51 -9.24
N ALA A 311 -16.47 3.68 -9.59
CA ALA A 311 -17.90 4.00 -9.51
C ALA A 311 -18.76 3.09 -10.41
N ASN A 312 -18.26 2.73 -11.59
CA ASN A 312 -18.99 1.97 -12.61
C ASN A 312 -20.37 2.61 -12.90
N ASN A 313 -21.45 2.02 -12.41
CA ASN A 313 -22.82 2.50 -12.58
C ASN A 313 -23.33 3.39 -11.44
N LEU A 314 -22.56 3.55 -10.36
CA LEU A 314 -22.90 4.42 -9.25
C LEU A 314 -22.54 5.89 -9.57
N PRO A 315 -23.27 6.88 -9.05
CA PRO A 315 -22.78 8.25 -9.04
C PRO A 315 -21.43 8.34 -8.31
N VAL A 316 -20.48 9.11 -8.81
CA VAL A 316 -19.17 9.28 -8.14
C VAL A 316 -19.26 9.88 -6.75
N THR A 317 -20.37 10.59 -6.44
CA THR A 317 -20.71 11.11 -5.11
C THR A 317 -21.50 10.11 -4.24
N ASN A 318 -21.73 8.89 -4.72
CA ASN A 318 -22.28 7.84 -3.86
C ASN A 318 -21.26 7.49 -2.76
N TYR A 319 -21.71 7.31 -1.52
CA TYR A 319 -20.81 7.03 -0.39
C TYR A 319 -19.98 5.74 -0.57
N GLU A 320 -20.48 4.76 -1.30
CA GLU A 320 -19.70 3.56 -1.63
C GLU A 320 -18.50 3.88 -2.54
N VAL A 321 -18.55 4.99 -3.28
CA VAL A 321 -17.46 5.47 -4.14
C VAL A 321 -16.60 6.49 -3.40
N SER A 322 -17.25 7.48 -2.82
CA SER A 322 -16.63 8.62 -2.13
C SER A 322 -17.25 8.77 -0.74
N PRO A 323 -16.70 8.10 0.28
CA PRO A 323 -17.30 8.08 1.61
C PRO A 323 -17.35 9.46 2.29
N LEU A 324 -16.64 10.46 1.77
CA LEU A 324 -16.79 11.85 2.23
C LEU A 324 -18.25 12.36 2.14
N TYR A 325 -19.06 11.78 1.24
CA TYR A 325 -20.48 12.17 1.05
C TYR A 325 -21.46 11.28 1.82
N GLY A 326 -20.95 10.34 2.63
CA GLY A 326 -21.74 9.44 3.44
C GLY A 326 -22.22 10.08 4.75
N SER A 327 -22.96 9.29 5.52
CA SER A 327 -23.43 9.71 6.85
C SER A 327 -22.47 9.25 7.93
N LEU A 328 -22.00 10.17 8.73
CA LEU A 328 -21.14 9.88 9.88
C LEU A 328 -21.90 9.43 11.13
N THR A 329 -23.25 9.51 11.09
CA THR A 329 -24.11 9.10 12.21
C THR A 329 -24.08 7.59 12.38
N GLY A 330 -23.77 7.13 13.58
CA GLY A 330 -23.75 5.70 13.93
C GLY A 330 -22.42 5.00 13.63
N LEU A 331 -21.43 5.70 13.11
CA LEU A 331 -20.06 5.18 12.98
C LEU A 331 -19.44 4.92 14.36
N PRO A 332 -18.55 3.93 14.49
CA PRO A 332 -17.79 3.69 15.71
C PRO A 332 -16.73 4.78 15.93
N PRO A 333 -16.02 4.78 17.07
CA PRO A 333 -14.81 5.58 17.23
C PRO A 333 -13.88 5.39 16.01
N THR A 334 -13.55 6.50 15.37
CA THR A 334 -12.77 6.50 14.12
C THR A 334 -11.62 7.49 14.23
N TYR A 335 -10.41 7.06 13.94
CA TYR A 335 -9.21 7.88 14.02
C TYR A 335 -8.59 8.02 12.64
N VAL A 336 -8.23 9.24 12.26
CA VAL A 336 -7.77 9.58 10.91
C VAL A 336 -6.40 10.22 10.97
N TYR A 337 -5.45 9.64 10.27
CA TYR A 337 -4.07 10.13 10.14
C TYR A 337 -3.86 10.68 8.74
N SER A 338 -3.39 11.92 8.62
CA SER A 338 -3.05 12.51 7.32
C SER A 338 -1.87 13.47 7.44
N GLY A 339 -1.08 13.57 6.39
CA GLY A 339 0.07 14.46 6.29
C GLY A 339 -0.25 15.75 5.56
N SER A 340 0.29 16.90 6.00
CA SER A 340 -0.03 18.20 5.36
C SER A 340 0.55 18.35 3.94
N PHE A 341 1.43 17.45 3.50
CA PHE A 341 1.94 17.35 2.12
C PHE A 341 1.30 16.20 1.33
N ASP A 342 0.31 15.53 1.92
CA ASP A 342 -0.50 14.55 1.24
C ASP A 342 -1.44 15.24 0.25
N SER A 343 -1.55 14.74 -0.98
CA SER A 343 -2.51 15.25 -1.96
C SER A 343 -3.96 15.11 -1.51
N LEU A 344 -4.25 14.12 -0.63
CA LEU A 344 -5.57 13.83 -0.07
C LEU A 344 -5.85 14.60 1.25
N TYR A 345 -4.94 15.48 1.67
CA TYR A 345 -5.07 16.21 2.94
C TYR A 345 -6.35 17.05 3.03
N ASN A 346 -6.75 17.69 1.93
CA ASN A 346 -7.95 18.52 1.90
C ASN A 346 -9.24 17.73 2.11
N GLU A 347 -9.29 16.49 1.67
CA GLU A 347 -10.41 15.58 1.92
C GLU A 347 -10.51 15.21 3.40
N THR A 348 -9.36 14.94 4.03
CA THR A 348 -9.29 14.72 5.48
C THR A 348 -9.76 15.95 6.27
N LEU A 349 -9.41 17.18 5.84
CA LEU A 349 -9.93 18.40 6.45
C LEU A 349 -11.44 18.56 6.27
N ALA A 350 -11.98 18.20 5.09
CA ALA A 350 -13.41 18.20 4.84
C ALA A 350 -14.15 17.18 5.75
N LEU A 351 -13.59 15.96 5.88
CA LEU A 351 -14.12 14.97 6.81
C LEU A 351 -14.08 15.45 8.25
N GLN A 352 -13.00 16.13 8.69
CA GLN A 352 -12.90 16.71 10.02
C GLN A 352 -13.99 17.74 10.28
N GLN A 353 -14.26 18.61 9.30
CA GLN A 353 -15.34 19.61 9.42
C GLN A 353 -16.72 18.96 9.52
N ALA A 354 -16.98 17.94 8.70
CA ALA A 354 -18.23 17.19 8.74
C ALA A 354 -18.40 16.47 10.09
N ALA A 355 -17.35 15.82 10.59
CA ALA A 355 -17.36 15.12 11.87
C ALA A 355 -17.64 16.07 13.04
N LEU A 356 -17.06 17.27 13.03
CA LEU A 356 -17.33 18.30 14.04
C LEU A 356 -18.77 18.81 13.96
N ALA A 357 -19.31 19.00 12.75
CA ALA A 357 -20.68 19.46 12.56
C ALA A 357 -21.72 18.44 13.02
N ASP A 358 -21.46 17.16 12.78
CA ASP A 358 -22.36 16.04 13.10
C ASP A 358 -22.15 15.49 14.54
N GLY A 359 -21.08 15.92 15.23
CA GLY A 359 -20.70 15.37 16.54
C GLY A 359 -20.29 13.90 16.46
N ALA A 360 -19.72 13.48 15.33
CA ALA A 360 -19.28 12.11 15.11
C ALA A 360 -18.06 11.78 15.99
N PRO A 361 -17.92 10.53 16.47
CA PRO A 361 -16.83 10.13 17.36
C PRO A 361 -15.51 9.92 16.59
N MET A 362 -14.98 11.01 16.01
CA MET A 362 -13.77 10.97 15.18
C MET A 362 -12.61 11.77 15.81
N GLY A 363 -11.41 11.17 15.81
CA GLY A 363 -10.14 11.79 16.17
C GLY A 363 -9.27 12.02 14.94
N PHE A 364 -8.45 13.09 14.92
CA PHE A 364 -7.62 13.43 13.75
C PHE A 364 -6.19 13.72 14.18
N VAL A 365 -5.23 13.09 13.51
CA VAL A 365 -3.80 13.35 13.61
C VAL A 365 -3.32 13.95 12.28
N LEU A 366 -3.21 15.27 12.25
CA LEU A 366 -2.80 16.06 11.07
C LEU A 366 -1.31 16.40 11.18
N ALA A 367 -0.47 15.56 10.61
CA ALA A 367 0.97 15.63 10.78
C ALA A 367 1.62 16.63 9.82
N GLN A 368 2.19 17.71 10.38
CA GLN A 368 2.83 18.75 9.58
C GLN A 368 4.05 18.22 8.82
N GLY A 369 4.12 18.48 7.51
CA GLY A 369 5.24 18.13 6.65
C GLY A 369 5.29 16.65 6.25
N GLN A 370 4.31 15.84 6.63
CA GLN A 370 4.22 14.44 6.24
C GLN A 370 3.52 14.29 4.89
N VAL A 371 3.93 13.26 4.14
CA VAL A 371 3.44 12.90 2.80
C VAL A 371 2.31 11.88 2.87
N HIS A 372 1.79 11.44 1.70
CA HIS A 372 0.83 10.36 1.59
C HIS A 372 1.35 9.06 2.22
N ASP A 373 0.51 8.35 2.95
CA ASP A 373 0.82 7.08 3.66
C ASP A 373 2.07 7.14 4.54
N TRP A 374 2.34 8.30 5.15
CA TRP A 374 3.54 8.53 5.95
C TRP A 374 3.68 7.55 7.13
N ILE A 375 2.59 7.02 7.65
CA ILE A 375 2.59 5.99 8.71
C ILE A 375 3.32 4.73 8.23
N LEU A 376 3.09 4.32 6.98
CA LEU A 376 3.68 3.12 6.39
C LEU A 376 5.03 3.41 5.74
N LEU A 377 5.19 4.58 5.11
CA LEU A 377 6.28 4.84 4.16
C LEU A 377 7.41 5.68 4.75
N THR A 378 7.26 6.29 5.94
CA THR A 378 8.29 7.19 6.49
C THR A 378 8.83 6.70 7.83
N PRO A 379 10.07 7.09 8.19
CA PRO A 379 10.66 6.75 9.51
C PRO A 379 9.92 7.34 10.71
N THR A 380 9.00 8.28 10.46
CA THR A 380 8.17 8.87 11.51
C THR A 380 6.99 7.96 11.88
N GLY A 381 6.49 7.19 10.92
CA GLY A 381 5.31 6.35 11.07
C GLY A 381 5.36 5.37 12.25
N PRO A 382 6.42 4.56 12.41
CA PRO A 382 6.52 3.59 13.50
C PRO A 382 6.40 4.18 14.91
N ARG A 383 6.62 5.49 15.08
CA ARG A 383 6.42 6.16 16.37
C ARG A 383 4.96 6.26 16.77
N PHE A 384 4.06 6.08 15.83
CA PHE A 384 2.62 6.15 16.02
C PHE A 384 1.95 4.78 16.10
N TRP A 385 2.65 3.69 15.78
CA TRP A 385 2.06 2.34 15.77
C TRP A 385 1.45 1.98 17.13
N ALA A 386 2.16 2.21 18.22
CA ALA A 386 1.60 1.94 19.56
C ALA A 386 0.34 2.77 19.88
N GLN A 387 0.22 3.99 19.36
CA GLN A 387 -1.01 4.80 19.48
C GLN A 387 -2.12 4.20 18.60
N ILE A 388 -1.81 3.79 17.38
CA ILE A 388 -2.74 3.13 16.45
C ILE A 388 -3.26 1.83 17.07
N ASP A 389 -2.38 1.01 17.65
CA ASP A 389 -2.76 -0.22 18.33
C ASP A 389 -3.72 0.05 19.50
N GLN A 390 -3.47 1.11 20.28
CA GLN A 390 -4.37 1.56 21.34
C GLN A 390 -5.72 2.05 20.80
N GLU A 391 -5.72 2.81 19.70
CA GLU A 391 -6.93 3.33 19.06
C GLU A 391 -7.74 2.20 18.41
N LEU A 392 -7.11 1.12 17.97
CA LEU A 392 -7.74 -0.12 17.55
C LEU A 392 -8.24 -0.99 18.72
N GLY A 393 -7.93 -0.61 19.96
CA GLY A 393 -8.34 -1.34 21.16
C GLY A 393 -7.54 -2.62 21.43
N LEU A 394 -6.33 -2.74 20.89
CA LEU A 394 -5.51 -3.96 20.96
C LEU A 394 -4.56 -4.00 22.19
N VAL A 395 -4.41 -2.91 22.90
CA VAL A 395 -3.54 -2.79 24.08
C VAL A 395 -4.42 -2.77 25.34
N HIS A 396 -4.26 -3.77 26.19
CA HIS A 396 -5.00 -3.96 27.44
C HIS A 396 -4.14 -3.70 28.67
#